data_bc4c731f9837c51671150e8beb96c4fd
#
_entry.id   bc4c731f9837c51671150e8beb96c4fd
#
_cell.length_a   1.000
_cell.length_b   1.000
_cell.length_c   1.000
_cell.angle_alpha   90.00
_cell.angle_beta   90.00
_cell.angle_gamma   90.00
#
_symmetry.space_group_name_H-M   'P 1'
#
loop_
_entity.id
_entity.type
_entity.pdbx_description
1 polymer ?
#
loop_
_entity_poly.entity_id
_entity_poly.type
_entity_poly.pdbx_seq_one_letter_code
_entity_poly.pdbx_strand_id
1 'polypeptide(L)'
;MSDFNKIIAFQQIMPYLDKEQQENLANTLGMELEEIERRLVGKNKEDEFILILLFMNVCKNITAFDEGVSQLLKTATSDLLVELQNENKFMLEIKHTEKEKYSISMGNLQKRIDYARQYGLDLYFAISIKGYWMLFNAEYLKDKKGKIELSDLTKSKLDEMLGCVSYVFPKG
;
A
#
# COMPACT_ATOMS: atom_id res chain seq x y z
N MET A 1 -4.62 10.72 -21.21
CA MET A 1 -4.88 10.77 -19.74
C MET A 1 -4.33 9.46 -19.17
N SER A 2 -3.53 9.48 -18.11
CA SER A 2 -3.03 8.26 -17.49
C SER A 2 -4.18 7.48 -16.82
N ASP A 3 -4.05 6.17 -16.68
CA ASP A 3 -5.09 5.35 -16.02
C ASP A 3 -5.34 5.80 -14.58
N PHE A 4 -4.30 6.28 -13.89
CA PHE A 4 -4.42 6.87 -12.58
C PHE A 4 -5.39 8.08 -12.54
N ASN A 5 -5.23 9.02 -13.47
CA ASN A 5 -6.13 10.19 -13.56
C ASN A 5 -7.58 9.80 -13.92
N LYS A 6 -7.76 8.75 -14.70
CA LYS A 6 -9.09 8.21 -15.01
C LYS A 6 -9.75 7.64 -13.74
N ILE A 7 -8.99 6.91 -12.92
CA ILE A 7 -9.49 6.33 -11.67
C ILE A 7 -9.86 7.42 -10.67
N ILE A 8 -9.06 8.46 -10.51
CA ILE A 8 -9.37 9.61 -9.65
C ILE A 8 -10.67 10.31 -10.11
N ALA A 9 -10.81 10.56 -11.41
CA ALA A 9 -12.02 11.17 -11.96
C ALA A 9 -13.24 10.27 -11.76
N PHE A 10 -13.10 8.96 -11.94
CA PHE A 10 -14.17 7.99 -11.70
C PHE A 10 -14.57 7.99 -10.22
N GLN A 11 -13.64 7.98 -9.29
CA GLN A 11 -13.88 8.00 -7.85
C GLN A 11 -14.72 9.20 -7.42
N GLN A 12 -14.46 10.37 -8.01
CA GLN A 12 -15.18 11.60 -7.68
C GLN A 12 -16.64 11.59 -8.15
N ILE A 13 -16.92 10.90 -9.24
CA ILE A 13 -18.24 10.88 -9.87
C ILE A 13 -19.06 9.65 -9.45
N MET A 14 -18.41 8.54 -9.17
CA MET A 14 -19.03 7.24 -8.87
C MET A 14 -20.18 7.30 -7.84
N PRO A 15 -20.07 8.06 -6.71
CA PRO A 15 -21.14 8.11 -5.71
C PRO A 15 -22.46 8.69 -6.22
N TYR A 16 -22.46 9.38 -7.37
CA TYR A 16 -23.62 10.05 -7.97
C TYR A 16 -24.22 9.26 -9.13
N LEU A 17 -23.63 8.09 -9.47
CA LEU A 17 -24.02 7.27 -10.60
C LEU A 17 -24.66 5.96 -10.11
N ASP A 18 -25.72 5.50 -10.82
CA ASP A 18 -26.19 4.14 -10.68
C ASP A 18 -25.24 3.14 -11.34
N LYS A 19 -25.48 1.83 -11.15
CA LYS A 19 -24.56 0.79 -11.62
C LYS A 19 -24.40 0.77 -13.14
N GLU A 20 -25.46 0.99 -13.89
CA GLU A 20 -25.44 1.04 -15.35
C GLU A 20 -24.61 2.24 -15.84
N GLN A 21 -24.77 3.40 -15.21
CA GLN A 21 -23.98 4.60 -15.49
C GLN A 21 -22.50 4.41 -15.15
N GLN A 22 -22.20 3.71 -14.04
CA GLN A 22 -20.81 3.37 -13.69
C GLN A 22 -20.15 2.47 -14.74
N GLU A 23 -20.86 1.44 -15.20
CA GLU A 23 -20.38 0.55 -16.27
C GLU A 23 -20.14 1.31 -17.59
N ASN A 24 -21.08 2.19 -17.98
CA ASN A 24 -20.95 3.01 -19.18
C ASN A 24 -19.76 3.98 -19.09
N LEU A 25 -19.56 4.61 -17.91
CA LEU A 25 -18.43 5.50 -17.69
C LEU A 25 -17.09 4.72 -17.72
N ALA A 26 -17.02 3.54 -17.10
CA ALA A 26 -15.84 2.69 -17.12
C ALA A 26 -15.46 2.32 -18.56
N ASN A 27 -16.45 1.87 -19.37
CA ASN A 27 -16.28 1.56 -20.79
C ASN A 27 -15.79 2.78 -21.59
N THR A 28 -16.32 3.96 -21.33
CA THR A 28 -15.89 5.22 -21.96
C THR A 28 -14.42 5.55 -21.64
N LEU A 29 -13.98 5.20 -20.44
CA LEU A 29 -12.58 5.37 -20.00
C LEU A 29 -11.66 4.26 -20.54
N GLY A 30 -12.23 3.23 -21.19
CA GLY A 30 -11.50 2.07 -21.72
C GLY A 30 -10.98 1.16 -20.60
N MET A 31 -11.76 1.02 -19.51
CA MET A 31 -11.42 0.20 -18.35
C MET A 31 -12.62 -0.67 -17.95
N GLU A 32 -12.34 -1.85 -17.39
CA GLU A 32 -13.38 -2.68 -16.79
C GLU A 32 -13.76 -2.14 -15.40
N LEU A 33 -15.07 -2.11 -15.09
CA LEU A 33 -15.55 -1.59 -13.80
C LEU A 33 -14.91 -2.33 -12.61
N GLU A 34 -14.81 -3.66 -12.66
CA GLU A 34 -14.16 -4.47 -11.61
C GLU A 34 -12.69 -4.09 -11.39
N GLU A 35 -11.98 -3.74 -12.47
CA GLU A 35 -10.59 -3.27 -12.36
C GLU A 35 -10.52 -1.92 -11.65
N ILE A 36 -11.42 -0.99 -11.99
CA ILE A 36 -11.50 0.31 -11.32
C ILE A 36 -11.80 0.13 -9.85
N GLU A 37 -12.83 -0.65 -9.50
CA GLU A 37 -13.21 -0.93 -8.11
C GLU A 37 -12.05 -1.55 -7.31
N ARG A 38 -11.32 -2.51 -7.88
CA ARG A 38 -10.15 -3.10 -7.24
C ARG A 38 -9.04 -2.09 -6.97
N ARG A 39 -8.78 -1.18 -7.92
CA ARG A 39 -7.77 -0.12 -7.76
C ARG A 39 -8.20 0.91 -6.73
N LEU A 40 -9.48 1.26 -6.68
CA LEU A 40 -10.04 2.14 -5.66
C LEU A 40 -9.90 1.56 -4.25
N VAL A 41 -10.19 0.26 -4.09
CA VAL A 41 -9.97 -0.43 -2.80
C VAL A 41 -8.50 -0.35 -2.39
N GLY A 42 -7.57 -0.58 -3.31
CA GLY A 42 -6.14 -0.44 -3.04
C GLY A 42 -5.78 0.96 -2.56
N LYS A 43 -6.23 1.99 -3.29
CA LYS A 43 -6.00 3.40 -2.92
C LYS A 43 -6.62 3.75 -1.57
N ASN A 44 -7.84 3.33 -1.30
CA ASN A 44 -8.49 3.58 0.00
C ASN A 44 -7.70 2.94 1.15
N LYS A 45 -7.04 1.80 0.92
CA LYS A 45 -6.17 1.16 1.92
C LYS A 45 -4.85 1.89 2.11
N GLU A 46 -4.29 2.48 1.06
CA GLU A 46 -3.14 3.39 1.19
C GLU A 46 -3.51 4.60 2.05
N ASP A 47 -4.64 5.26 1.74
CA ASP A 47 -5.15 6.40 2.49
C ASP A 47 -5.46 6.03 3.95
N GLU A 48 -6.03 4.83 4.21
CA GLU A 48 -6.27 4.29 5.56
C GLU A 48 -4.97 4.17 6.36
N PHE A 49 -3.91 3.61 5.77
CA PHE A 49 -2.64 3.46 6.46
C PHE A 49 -1.95 4.81 6.71
N ILE A 50 -2.03 5.75 5.76
CA ILE A 50 -1.55 7.13 5.94
C ILE A 50 -2.26 7.79 7.12
N LEU A 51 -3.59 7.63 7.23
CA LEU A 51 -4.36 8.15 8.36
C LEU A 51 -3.91 7.53 9.68
N ILE A 52 -3.64 6.22 9.72
CA ILE A 52 -3.07 5.57 10.91
C ILE A 52 -1.76 6.26 11.31
N LEU A 53 -0.83 6.46 10.37
CA LEU A 53 0.44 7.13 10.65
C LEU A 53 0.25 8.55 11.20
N LEU A 54 -0.69 9.30 10.63
CA LEU A 54 -1.01 10.67 11.05
C LEU A 54 -1.65 10.71 12.44
N PHE A 55 -2.64 9.84 12.72
CA PHE A 55 -3.29 9.77 14.03
C PHE A 55 -2.34 9.38 15.15
N MET A 56 -1.36 8.55 14.85
CA MET A 56 -0.35 8.12 15.82
C MET A 56 0.70 9.19 16.09
N ASN A 57 0.73 10.25 15.28
CA ASN A 57 1.68 11.36 15.39
C ASN A 57 3.15 10.90 15.47
N VAL A 58 3.48 9.82 14.80
CA VAL A 58 4.84 9.23 14.80
C VAL A 58 5.70 9.74 13.65
N CYS A 59 5.08 10.31 12.62
CA CYS A 59 5.75 10.80 11.43
C CYS A 59 6.03 12.29 11.52
N LYS A 60 7.25 12.69 11.13
CA LYS A 60 7.63 14.06 10.89
C LYS A 60 7.23 14.51 9.49
N ASN A 61 7.46 13.63 8.49
CA ASN A 61 7.08 13.85 7.11
C ASN A 61 6.60 12.55 6.45
N ILE A 62 5.64 12.68 5.55
CA ILE A 62 5.19 11.61 4.64
C ILE A 62 5.17 12.20 3.24
N THR A 63 5.87 11.56 2.30
CA THR A 63 5.89 11.95 0.89
C THR A 63 5.38 10.79 0.05
N ALA A 64 4.29 11.01 -0.69
CA ALA A 64 3.78 10.04 -1.65
C ALA A 64 4.52 10.15 -2.98
N PHE A 65 4.79 9.02 -3.62
CA PHE A 65 5.36 8.97 -4.97
C PHE A 65 4.23 8.90 -6.02
N ASP A 66 4.42 9.60 -7.13
CA ASP A 66 3.49 9.56 -8.25
C ASP A 66 3.74 8.31 -9.12
N GLU A 67 2.78 7.38 -9.12
CA GLU A 67 2.84 6.19 -9.96
C GLU A 67 2.86 6.51 -11.47
N GLY A 68 2.25 7.62 -11.88
CA GLY A 68 2.23 8.04 -13.30
C GLY A 68 3.63 8.31 -13.83
N VAL A 69 4.49 8.94 -13.02
CA VAL A 69 5.91 9.19 -13.37
C VAL A 69 6.70 7.88 -13.38
N SER A 70 6.46 6.99 -12.43
CA SER A 70 7.15 5.70 -12.36
C SER A 70 6.84 4.79 -13.55
N GLN A 71 5.60 4.78 -14.01
CA GLN A 71 5.18 4.06 -15.23
C GLN A 71 5.87 4.62 -16.47
N LEU A 72 6.00 5.94 -16.59
CA LEU A 72 6.69 6.59 -17.70
C LEU A 72 8.18 6.21 -17.74
N LEU A 73 8.82 6.15 -16.58
CA LEU A 73 10.23 5.82 -16.43
C LEU A 73 10.49 4.30 -16.40
N LYS A 74 9.45 3.47 -16.36
CA LYS A 74 9.53 2.00 -16.20
C LYS A 74 10.34 1.57 -14.98
N THR A 75 10.30 2.37 -13.93
CA THR A 75 10.98 2.11 -12.66
C THR A 75 10.00 1.59 -11.62
N ALA A 76 10.46 0.72 -10.72
CA ALA A 76 9.70 0.39 -9.53
C ALA A 76 9.85 1.57 -8.55
N THR A 77 8.75 2.15 -8.09
CA THR A 77 8.74 3.15 -7.01
C THR A 77 8.06 2.56 -5.79
N SER A 78 8.35 3.09 -4.63
CA SER A 78 7.57 2.81 -3.41
C SER A 78 6.32 3.68 -3.37
N ASP A 79 5.35 3.30 -2.54
CA ASP A 79 4.13 4.09 -2.39
C ASP A 79 4.44 5.38 -1.61
N LEU A 80 5.26 5.28 -0.54
CA LEU A 80 5.61 6.41 0.33
C LEU A 80 7.10 6.44 0.70
N LEU A 81 7.59 7.66 0.98
CA LEU A 81 8.77 7.92 1.82
C LEU A 81 8.28 8.45 3.17
N VAL A 82 8.68 7.79 4.25
CA VAL A 82 8.29 8.13 5.63
C VAL A 82 9.52 8.58 6.40
N GLU A 83 9.41 9.72 7.08
CA GLU A 83 10.37 10.20 8.08
C GLU A 83 9.69 10.22 9.44
N LEU A 84 10.21 9.45 10.40
CA LEU A 84 9.70 9.40 11.77
C LEU A 84 10.20 10.58 12.61
N GLN A 85 9.56 10.83 13.76
CA GLN A 85 9.96 11.87 14.71
C GLN A 85 11.39 11.66 15.25
N ASN A 86 11.89 10.43 15.29
CA ASN A 86 13.27 10.07 15.67
C ASN A 86 14.27 10.18 14.52
N GLU A 87 13.89 10.83 13.41
CA GLU A 87 14.68 11.05 12.20
C GLU A 87 14.97 9.79 11.35
N ASN A 88 14.49 8.63 11.75
CA ASN A 88 14.57 7.44 10.90
C ASN A 88 13.74 7.63 9.63
N LYS A 89 14.33 7.28 8.50
CA LYS A 89 13.70 7.36 7.17
C LYS A 89 13.67 6.01 6.50
N PHE A 90 12.56 5.70 5.88
CA PHE A 90 12.42 4.47 5.10
C PHE A 90 11.39 4.62 3.98
N MET A 91 11.51 3.78 2.97
CA MET A 91 10.50 3.61 1.95
C MET A 91 9.44 2.62 2.40
N LEU A 92 8.19 2.88 2.04
CA LEU A 92 7.05 2.08 2.45
C LEU A 92 6.22 1.67 1.24
N GLU A 93 5.93 0.37 1.16
CA GLU A 93 4.94 -0.24 0.27
C GLU A 93 3.71 -0.59 1.07
N ILE A 94 2.53 -0.22 0.59
CA ILE A 94 1.25 -0.53 1.22
C ILE A 94 0.53 -1.56 0.37
N LYS A 95 0.16 -2.68 0.98
CA LYS A 95 -0.50 -3.78 0.29
C LYS A 95 -1.69 -4.28 1.09
N HIS A 96 -2.72 -4.71 0.37
CA HIS A 96 -3.96 -5.22 0.96
C HIS A 96 -4.40 -6.51 0.29
N THR A 97 -4.98 -7.41 1.07
CA THR A 97 -5.63 -8.61 0.56
C THR A 97 -6.72 -9.10 1.53
N GLU A 98 -7.86 -9.51 0.96
CA GLU A 98 -8.91 -10.25 1.69
C GLU A 98 -8.64 -11.76 1.74
N LYS A 99 -7.59 -12.24 1.07
CA LYS A 99 -7.16 -13.63 1.12
C LYS A 99 -6.48 -13.92 2.45
N GLU A 100 -6.28 -15.22 2.77
CA GLU A 100 -5.57 -15.68 3.98
C GLU A 100 -4.09 -15.29 3.99
N LYS A 101 -3.53 -14.97 2.83
CA LYS A 101 -2.12 -14.63 2.68
C LYS A 101 -1.88 -13.59 1.60
N TYR A 102 -0.89 -12.77 1.81
CA TYR A 102 -0.27 -11.92 0.81
C TYR A 102 0.92 -12.65 0.17
N SER A 103 1.15 -12.42 -1.12
CA SER A 103 2.35 -12.92 -1.79
C SER A 103 2.86 -11.96 -2.85
N ILE A 104 4.18 -11.83 -2.92
CA ILE A 104 4.92 -11.08 -3.93
C ILE A 104 5.99 -11.98 -4.55
N SER A 105 6.18 -11.91 -5.87
CA SER A 105 7.26 -12.65 -6.51
C SER A 105 8.63 -12.12 -6.07
N MET A 106 9.61 -13.01 -5.92
CA MET A 106 10.95 -12.63 -5.49
C MET A 106 11.61 -11.61 -6.43
N GLY A 107 11.33 -11.69 -7.74
CA GLY A 107 11.84 -10.72 -8.71
C GLY A 107 11.26 -9.31 -8.48
N ASN A 108 9.96 -9.18 -8.17
CA ASN A 108 9.34 -7.91 -7.86
C ASN A 108 9.81 -7.37 -6.50
N LEU A 109 9.95 -8.23 -5.50
CA LEU A 109 10.49 -7.84 -4.21
C LEU A 109 11.92 -7.28 -4.35
N GLN A 110 12.79 -7.98 -5.09
CA GLN A 110 14.17 -7.55 -5.28
C GLN A 110 14.26 -6.20 -6.01
N LYS A 111 13.46 -5.97 -7.06
CA LYS A 111 13.43 -4.68 -7.76
C LYS A 111 13.10 -3.51 -6.82
N ARG A 112 12.16 -3.72 -5.89
CA ARG A 112 11.76 -2.69 -4.92
C ARG A 112 12.84 -2.46 -3.86
N ILE A 113 13.50 -3.51 -3.40
CA ILE A 113 14.67 -3.42 -2.50
C ILE A 113 15.78 -2.62 -3.18
N ASP A 114 16.10 -2.96 -4.43
CA ASP A 114 17.17 -2.30 -5.18
C ASP A 114 16.85 -0.82 -5.40
N TYR A 115 15.57 -0.48 -5.63
CA TYR A 115 15.13 0.91 -5.71
C TYR A 115 15.37 1.66 -4.40
N ALA A 116 14.95 1.13 -3.26
CA ALA A 116 15.16 1.79 -1.96
C ALA A 116 16.65 1.96 -1.64
N ARG A 117 17.48 0.96 -1.97
CA ARG A 117 18.94 1.00 -1.78
C ARG A 117 19.64 2.10 -2.58
N GLN A 118 19.13 2.48 -3.77
CA GLN A 118 19.67 3.60 -4.54
C GLN A 118 19.62 4.92 -3.77
N TYR A 119 18.67 5.04 -2.83
CA TYR A 119 18.51 6.21 -1.96
C TYR A 119 19.13 6.01 -0.58
N GLY A 120 19.80 4.89 -0.33
CA GLY A 120 20.37 4.55 0.97
C GLY A 120 19.32 4.31 2.05
N LEU A 121 18.11 3.86 1.67
CA LEU A 121 16.96 3.70 2.55
C LEU A 121 16.56 2.22 2.67
N ASP A 122 16.04 1.86 3.85
CA ASP A 122 15.37 0.59 4.04
C ASP A 122 13.99 0.59 3.41
N LEU A 123 13.52 -0.58 3.00
CA LEU A 123 12.18 -0.80 2.48
C LEU A 123 11.34 -1.57 3.49
N TYR A 124 10.17 -1.03 3.81
CA TYR A 124 9.15 -1.70 4.61
C TYR A 124 7.88 -1.95 3.81
N PHE A 125 7.13 -2.94 4.23
CA PHE A 125 5.82 -3.30 3.70
C PHE A 125 4.78 -3.20 4.81
N ALA A 126 3.81 -2.31 4.64
CA ALA A 126 2.58 -2.31 5.43
C ALA A 126 1.57 -3.21 4.71
N ILE A 127 1.26 -4.34 5.32
CA ILE A 127 0.40 -5.36 4.71
C ILE A 127 -0.87 -5.51 5.55
N SER A 128 -2.01 -5.29 4.92
CA SER A 128 -3.32 -5.60 5.50
C SER A 128 -3.81 -6.95 4.97
N ILE A 129 -4.02 -7.91 5.87
CA ILE A 129 -4.66 -9.18 5.59
C ILE A 129 -5.98 -9.22 6.36
N LYS A 130 -7.12 -9.26 5.65
CA LYS A 130 -8.46 -9.25 6.27
C LYS A 130 -8.66 -8.10 7.26
N GLY A 131 -8.08 -6.94 6.99
CA GLY A 131 -8.17 -5.76 7.84
C GLY A 131 -7.15 -5.68 8.99
N TYR A 132 -6.30 -6.69 9.18
CA TYR A 132 -5.23 -6.66 10.17
C TYR A 132 -3.95 -6.09 9.55
N TRP A 133 -3.52 -4.94 10.05
CA TRP A 133 -2.31 -4.29 9.60
C TRP A 133 -1.07 -4.89 10.26
N MET A 134 -0.06 -5.12 9.45
CA MET A 134 1.26 -5.62 9.84
C MET A 134 2.34 -4.82 9.11
N LEU A 135 3.48 -4.61 9.75
CA LEU A 135 4.62 -3.91 9.15
C LEU A 135 5.86 -4.81 9.21
N PHE A 136 6.48 -5.02 8.06
CA PHE A 136 7.68 -5.85 7.94
C PHE A 136 8.74 -5.13 7.12
N ASN A 137 10.01 -5.32 7.45
CA ASN A 137 11.08 -4.94 6.53
C ASN A 137 11.15 -5.92 5.35
N ALA A 138 11.72 -5.47 4.25
CA ALA A 138 11.79 -6.28 3.03
C ALA A 138 12.64 -7.55 3.18
N GLU A 139 13.63 -7.56 4.09
CA GLU A 139 14.44 -8.74 4.35
C GLU A 139 13.61 -9.86 4.99
N TYR A 140 12.67 -9.52 5.90
CA TYR A 140 11.73 -10.51 6.44
C TYR A 140 10.88 -11.14 5.34
N LEU A 141 10.37 -10.33 4.40
CA LEU A 141 9.63 -10.87 3.25
C LEU A 141 10.50 -11.78 2.39
N LYS A 142 11.78 -11.46 2.25
CA LYS A 142 12.74 -12.27 1.49
C LYS A 142 12.98 -13.63 2.16
N ASP A 143 13.14 -13.66 3.48
CA ASP A 143 13.29 -14.89 4.25
C ASP A 143 12.03 -15.77 4.15
N LYS A 144 10.86 -15.16 4.11
CA LYS A 144 9.56 -15.80 3.92
C LYS A 144 9.25 -16.11 2.43
N LYS A 145 10.22 -15.95 1.52
CA LYS A 145 10.06 -16.15 0.06
C LYS A 145 8.89 -15.37 -0.53
N GLY A 146 8.70 -14.15 -0.04
CA GLY A 146 7.65 -13.24 -0.48
C GLY A 146 6.25 -13.59 -0.01
N LYS A 147 6.07 -14.42 1.02
CA LYS A 147 4.76 -14.84 1.54
C LYS A 147 4.57 -14.38 2.98
N ILE A 148 3.45 -13.72 3.24
CA ILE A 148 3.04 -13.27 4.57
C ILE A 148 1.63 -13.81 4.85
N GLU A 149 1.44 -14.34 6.04
CA GLU A 149 0.17 -14.89 6.54
C GLU A 149 -0.22 -14.18 7.84
N LEU A 150 -1.47 -14.34 8.26
CA LEU A 150 -1.97 -13.70 9.49
C LEU A 150 -1.21 -14.18 10.75
N SER A 151 -0.68 -15.41 10.73
CA SER A 151 0.19 -15.95 11.79
C SER A 151 1.50 -15.16 11.97
N ASP A 152 1.93 -14.39 10.97
CA ASP A 152 3.11 -13.52 11.05
C ASP A 152 2.86 -12.23 11.87
N LEU A 153 1.63 -11.97 12.32
CA LEU A 153 1.26 -10.78 13.11
C LEU A 153 2.20 -10.59 14.32
N THR A 154 2.59 -11.66 14.98
CA THR A 154 3.51 -11.62 16.14
C THR A 154 4.95 -11.21 15.78
N LYS A 155 5.27 -11.15 14.50
CA LYS A 155 6.58 -10.70 13.96
C LYS A 155 6.51 -9.32 13.31
N SER A 156 5.31 -8.70 13.35
CA SER A 156 5.12 -7.35 12.85
C SER A 156 6.01 -6.37 13.62
N LYS A 157 6.60 -5.43 12.89
CA LYS A 157 7.38 -4.31 13.43
C LYS A 157 6.53 -3.08 13.71
N LEU A 158 5.20 -3.19 13.62
CA LEU A 158 4.28 -2.07 13.75
C LEU A 158 4.47 -1.37 15.11
N ASP A 159 4.54 -2.15 16.19
CA ASP A 159 4.67 -1.63 17.55
C ASP A 159 6.06 -1.03 17.78
N GLU A 160 7.11 -1.70 17.32
CA GLU A 160 8.51 -1.27 17.48
C GLU A 160 8.81 0.02 16.70
N MET A 161 8.34 0.09 15.46
CA MET A 161 8.66 1.19 14.55
C MET A 161 7.78 2.43 14.80
N LEU A 162 6.52 2.22 15.13
CA LEU A 162 5.53 3.29 15.25
C LEU A 162 5.19 3.61 16.71
N GLY A 163 5.79 2.91 17.68
CA GLY A 163 5.55 3.16 19.10
C GLY A 163 4.12 2.92 19.56
N CYS A 164 3.41 2.04 18.84
CA CYS A 164 2.01 1.75 19.09
C CYS A 164 1.78 0.35 19.61
N VAL A 165 0.76 0.19 20.43
CA VAL A 165 0.27 -1.12 20.85
C VAL A 165 -0.90 -1.52 19.96
N SER A 166 -0.73 -2.61 19.22
CA SER A 166 -1.83 -3.18 18.42
C SER A 166 -2.76 -3.98 19.31
N TYR A 167 -4.01 -3.56 19.43
CA TYR A 167 -5.05 -4.36 20.06
C TYR A 167 -5.80 -5.15 19.00
N VAL A 168 -5.70 -6.47 19.08
CA VAL A 168 -6.51 -7.36 18.23
C VAL A 168 -7.74 -7.78 19.04
N PHE A 169 -8.91 -7.28 18.63
CA PHE A 169 -10.17 -7.74 19.19
C PHE A 169 -10.64 -8.97 18.39
N PRO A 170 -10.72 -10.16 18.98
CA PRO A 170 -11.31 -11.29 18.28
C PRO A 170 -12.77 -10.95 17.98
N LYS A 171 -13.20 -11.20 16.75
CA LYS A 171 -14.62 -11.16 16.43
C LYS A 171 -15.31 -12.22 17.28
N GLY A 172 -16.21 -11.78 18.16
CA GLY A 172 -17.11 -12.67 18.89
C GLY A 172 -18.07 -13.41 17.96
#